data_fbf695eee01ebef1a1c58f3d4cc214bb
#
_entry.id   fbf695eee01ebef1a1c58f3d4cc214bb
#
_cell.length_a   1.000
_cell.length_b   1.000
_cell.length_c   1.000
_cell.angle_alpha   90.00
_cell.angle_beta   90.00
_cell.angle_gamma   90.00
#
_symmetry.space_group_name_H-M   'P 1'
#
loop_
_entity.id
_entity.type
_entity.pdbx_description
1 polymer ?
#
loop_
_entity_poly.entity_id
_entity_poly.type
_entity_poly.pdbx_seq_one_letter_code
_entity_poly.pdbx_strand_id
1 'polypeptide(L)'
;MINKLKPKSDFSKNIVTLMTGSAIAQAIPILISPILTRIYTPEEFGIFALYMAFISIGASIVTAKYETAILLPKKEENAKYLVYISSIFALFFSLLFFIVYMLFSDKFNNFFKVENDVFYFVPFGIFLFAIYAILLQWANRKKEYKNMNKNRLIQSSSISIFQVLTGILNKISFGLIVSDVMGRVIAVLLILNRVLQQVKLENFSLKKTISLIKRYKKFPKYEMPATVLNITSYELVYIIIPIYFSSVTAGLYFLVFRVLMTPIGFIGSAITEVFKNRAIEDLNKYNSCRRIYKKIFLLLFSIGIFPLLIVTIWGQSIFSFIFGEEWKEAGLYAQILAPLALFRLISSPLSYLFIIKEKLELDLLIQFIFFIFIVISLIIGCFYKDIYLLVSLLSLSGCIFYLIQIIISFRLSNGN
;
A
#
# COMPACT_ATOMS: atom_id res chain seq x y z
N MET A 1 6.89 12.59 -30.15
CA MET A 1 7.30 12.75 -28.73
C MET A 1 7.66 11.44 -28.03
N ILE A 2 7.14 10.30 -28.43
CA ILE A 2 7.34 8.97 -27.83
C ILE A 2 8.77 8.41 -28.03
N ASN A 3 9.47 8.78 -29.08
CA ASN A 3 10.84 8.28 -29.36
C ASN A 3 11.96 8.87 -28.48
N LYS A 4 11.69 9.87 -27.63
CA LYS A 4 12.67 10.43 -26.67
C LYS A 4 12.72 9.71 -25.31
N LEU A 5 11.85 8.72 -25.11
CA LEU A 5 11.72 7.95 -23.86
C LEU A 5 12.50 6.61 -23.85
N LYS A 6 13.30 6.34 -24.88
CA LYS A 6 14.17 5.14 -24.84
C LYS A 6 15.20 5.30 -23.73
N PRO A 7 15.22 4.38 -22.75
CA PRO A 7 16.16 4.44 -21.65
C PRO A 7 17.60 4.31 -22.18
N LYS A 8 18.42 5.33 -21.89
CA LYS A 8 19.80 5.42 -22.40
C LYS A 8 20.81 4.58 -21.57
N SER A 9 20.38 3.95 -20.49
CA SER A 9 21.22 3.09 -19.65
C SER A 9 20.47 1.83 -19.20
N ASP A 10 21.19 0.76 -18.91
CA ASP A 10 20.61 -0.49 -18.34
C ASP A 10 19.86 -0.24 -17.04
N PHE A 11 20.32 0.72 -16.25
CA PHE A 11 19.65 1.15 -15.01
C PHE A 11 18.26 1.73 -15.30
N SER A 12 18.18 2.65 -16.26
CA SER A 12 16.89 3.27 -16.68
C SER A 12 15.92 2.22 -17.26
N LYS A 13 16.43 1.27 -18.04
CA LYS A 13 15.65 0.15 -18.58
C LYS A 13 15.08 -0.75 -17.49
N ASN A 14 15.89 -1.04 -16.48
CA ASN A 14 15.48 -1.87 -15.34
C ASN A 14 14.40 -1.19 -14.49
N ILE A 15 14.52 0.12 -14.23
CA ILE A 15 13.50 0.90 -13.53
C ILE A 15 12.18 0.89 -14.31
N VAL A 16 12.20 1.21 -15.60
CA VAL A 16 10.99 1.19 -16.44
C VAL A 16 10.35 -0.19 -16.45
N THR A 17 11.15 -1.27 -16.54
CA THR A 17 10.66 -2.64 -16.46
C THR A 17 9.95 -2.88 -15.13
N LEU A 18 10.58 -2.52 -14.00
CA LEU A 18 10.01 -2.73 -12.67
C LEU A 18 8.69 -1.96 -12.48
N MET A 19 8.65 -0.72 -12.95
CA MET A 19 7.47 0.15 -12.83
C MET A 19 6.30 -0.35 -13.66
N THR A 20 6.54 -0.70 -14.95
CA THR A 20 5.49 -1.23 -15.82
C THR A 20 4.91 -2.55 -15.32
N GLY A 21 5.75 -3.49 -14.90
CA GLY A 21 5.28 -4.75 -14.35
C GLY A 21 4.48 -4.58 -13.06
N SER A 22 4.92 -3.68 -12.18
CA SER A 22 4.18 -3.37 -10.95
C SER A 22 2.83 -2.68 -11.25
N ALA A 23 2.80 -1.75 -12.21
CA ALA A 23 1.58 -1.06 -12.62
C ALA A 23 0.54 -2.03 -13.19
N ILE A 24 0.96 -2.94 -14.08
CA ILE A 24 0.07 -3.97 -14.65
C ILE A 24 -0.46 -4.90 -13.56
N ALA A 25 0.41 -5.37 -12.66
CA ALA A 25 0.01 -6.25 -11.56
C ALA A 25 -1.04 -5.60 -10.65
N GLN A 26 -0.92 -4.31 -10.38
CA GLN A 26 -1.88 -3.58 -9.55
C GLN A 26 -3.15 -3.15 -10.32
N ALA A 27 -3.11 -3.06 -11.65
CA ALA A 27 -4.29 -2.79 -12.47
C ALA A 27 -5.25 -4.00 -12.52
N ILE A 28 -4.75 -5.24 -12.43
CA ILE A 28 -5.55 -6.47 -12.50
C ILE A 28 -6.71 -6.46 -11.47
N PRO A 29 -6.47 -6.20 -10.16
CA PRO A 29 -7.55 -6.16 -9.18
C PRO A 29 -8.61 -5.08 -9.44
N ILE A 30 -8.24 -3.97 -10.08
CA ILE A 30 -9.20 -2.90 -10.43
C ILE A 30 -10.07 -3.36 -11.59
N LEU A 31 -9.45 -3.91 -12.65
CA LEU A 31 -10.15 -4.37 -13.84
C LEU A 31 -11.14 -5.50 -13.54
N ILE A 32 -10.82 -6.31 -12.53
CA ILE A 32 -11.71 -7.42 -12.13
C ILE A 32 -12.78 -6.98 -11.12
N SER A 33 -12.62 -5.80 -10.49
CA SER A 33 -13.56 -5.32 -9.48
C SER A 33 -15.03 -5.28 -9.96
N PRO A 34 -15.38 -4.89 -11.21
CA PRO A 34 -16.76 -4.94 -11.68
C PRO A 34 -17.36 -6.34 -11.72
N ILE A 35 -16.53 -7.37 -11.91
CA ILE A 35 -16.95 -8.78 -11.86
C ILE A 35 -17.15 -9.19 -10.40
N LEU A 36 -16.19 -8.84 -9.53
CA LEU A 36 -16.25 -9.21 -8.12
C LEU A 36 -17.44 -8.57 -7.39
N THR A 37 -17.80 -7.33 -7.73
CA THR A 37 -18.93 -6.62 -7.12
C THR A 37 -20.29 -7.15 -7.54
N ARG A 38 -20.36 -8.00 -8.58
CA ARG A 38 -21.57 -8.73 -8.99
C ARG A 38 -21.66 -10.13 -8.35
N ILE A 39 -20.58 -10.59 -7.73
CA ILE A 39 -20.45 -11.91 -7.12
C ILE A 39 -20.49 -11.79 -5.60
N TYR A 40 -19.86 -10.75 -5.05
CA TYR A 40 -19.70 -10.53 -3.61
C TYR A 40 -20.44 -9.28 -3.17
N THR A 41 -21.02 -9.35 -1.99
CA THR A 41 -21.74 -8.24 -1.36
C THR A 41 -20.81 -7.15 -0.81
N PRO A 42 -21.30 -5.94 -0.57
CA PRO A 42 -20.54 -4.91 0.13
C PRO A 42 -20.06 -5.35 1.52
N GLU A 43 -20.80 -6.20 2.22
CA GLU A 43 -20.42 -6.74 3.53
C GLU A 43 -19.17 -7.62 3.45
N GLU A 44 -19.12 -8.54 2.48
CA GLU A 44 -17.94 -9.39 2.25
C GLU A 44 -16.70 -8.59 1.88
N PHE A 45 -16.87 -7.51 1.10
CA PHE A 45 -15.79 -6.55 0.84
C PHE A 45 -15.33 -5.82 2.11
N GLY A 46 -16.26 -5.50 3.02
CA GLY A 46 -15.94 -4.88 4.31
C GLY A 46 -15.14 -5.78 5.24
N ILE A 47 -15.54 -7.05 5.33
CA ILE A 47 -14.79 -8.07 6.07
C ILE A 47 -13.41 -8.27 5.46
N PHE A 48 -13.32 -8.31 4.13
CA PHE A 48 -12.03 -8.38 3.42
C PHE A 48 -11.15 -7.15 3.66
N ALA A 49 -11.73 -5.95 3.71
CA ALA A 49 -11.02 -4.73 4.03
C ALA A 49 -10.43 -4.76 5.44
N LEU A 50 -11.21 -5.23 6.43
CA LEU A 50 -10.76 -5.42 7.81
C LEU A 50 -9.60 -6.41 7.89
N TYR A 51 -9.71 -7.56 7.21
CA TYR A 51 -8.64 -8.56 7.10
C TYR A 51 -7.36 -7.94 6.50
N MET A 52 -7.48 -7.19 5.41
CA MET A 52 -6.34 -6.54 4.76
C MET A 52 -5.68 -5.48 5.65
N ALA A 53 -6.45 -4.73 6.43
CA ALA A 53 -5.94 -3.75 7.37
C ALA A 53 -5.08 -4.41 8.46
N PHE A 54 -5.55 -5.51 9.05
CA PHE A 54 -4.75 -6.28 10.01
C PHE A 54 -3.48 -6.84 9.42
N ILE A 55 -3.54 -7.37 8.19
CA ILE A 55 -2.36 -7.88 7.50
C ILE A 55 -1.36 -6.77 7.23
N SER A 56 -1.81 -5.63 6.70
CA SER A 56 -0.92 -4.49 6.35
C SER A 56 -0.19 -3.97 7.58
N ILE A 57 -0.92 -3.76 8.68
CA ILE A 57 -0.33 -3.31 9.95
C ILE A 57 0.57 -4.39 10.53
N GLY A 58 0.09 -5.64 10.64
CA GLY A 58 0.84 -6.75 11.21
C GLY A 58 2.14 -7.03 10.46
N ALA A 59 2.10 -7.10 9.13
CA ALA A 59 3.27 -7.34 8.31
C ALA A 59 4.33 -6.23 8.42
N SER A 60 3.92 -5.00 8.74
CA SER A 60 4.85 -3.89 8.98
C SER A 60 5.65 -4.03 10.28
N ILE A 61 5.16 -4.84 11.22
CA ILE A 61 5.73 -5.06 12.56
C ILE A 61 6.57 -6.33 12.61
N VAL A 62 6.04 -7.45 12.07
CA VAL A 62 6.57 -8.79 12.35
C VAL A 62 8.00 -9.05 11.88
N THR A 63 8.49 -8.32 10.89
CA THR A 63 9.88 -8.41 10.41
C THR A 63 10.83 -7.49 11.16
N ALA A 64 10.29 -6.62 12.04
CA ALA A 64 11.03 -5.51 12.67
C ALA A 64 11.83 -4.67 11.65
N LYS A 65 11.39 -4.63 10.39
CA LYS A 65 12.02 -3.94 9.25
C LYS A 65 13.44 -4.41 8.90
N TYR A 66 13.86 -5.59 9.37
CA TYR A 66 15.16 -6.14 8.96
C TYR A 66 15.19 -6.55 7.49
N GLU A 67 14.03 -6.79 6.85
CA GLU A 67 13.95 -7.07 5.41
C GLU A 67 14.47 -5.89 4.55
N THR A 68 14.26 -4.65 4.98
CA THR A 68 14.78 -3.48 4.25
C THR A 68 16.29 -3.37 4.36
N ALA A 69 16.86 -3.85 5.48
CA ALA A 69 18.31 -3.89 5.67
C ALA A 69 19.03 -4.92 4.78
N ILE A 70 18.33 -5.86 4.14
CA ILE A 70 18.94 -6.88 3.24
C ILE A 70 19.78 -6.24 2.12
N LEU A 71 19.42 -5.04 1.68
CA LEU A 71 20.12 -4.34 0.60
C LEU A 71 21.46 -3.73 1.02
N LEU A 72 21.69 -3.50 2.33
CA LEU A 72 22.81 -2.67 2.82
C LEU A 72 24.16 -3.40 2.95
N PRO A 73 24.24 -4.68 3.37
CA PRO A 73 25.52 -5.33 3.59
C PRO A 73 26.38 -5.42 2.33
N LYS A 74 27.66 -5.03 2.40
CA LYS A 74 28.60 -5.27 1.30
C LYS A 74 28.85 -6.77 1.08
N LYS A 75 29.00 -7.53 2.19
CA LYS A 75 29.20 -9.00 2.14
C LYS A 75 27.85 -9.70 1.96
N GLU A 76 27.75 -10.57 0.95
CA GLU A 76 26.53 -11.32 0.64
C GLU A 76 26.10 -12.20 1.80
N GLU A 77 27.05 -12.83 2.48
CA GLU A 77 26.78 -13.65 3.65
C GLU A 77 25.99 -12.90 4.74
N ASN A 78 26.33 -11.64 5.04
CA ASN A 78 25.59 -10.83 6.01
C ASN A 78 24.16 -10.55 5.55
N ALA A 79 23.95 -10.39 4.26
CA ALA A 79 22.60 -10.24 3.71
C ALA A 79 21.78 -11.54 3.82
N LYS A 80 22.40 -12.72 3.63
CA LYS A 80 21.78 -14.02 3.89
C LYS A 80 21.32 -14.13 5.35
N TYR A 81 22.16 -13.75 6.31
CA TYR A 81 21.76 -13.72 7.73
C TYR A 81 20.57 -12.80 7.98
N LEU A 82 20.49 -11.64 7.32
CA LEU A 82 19.31 -10.75 7.47
C LEU A 82 18.02 -11.37 6.91
N VAL A 83 18.10 -12.17 5.85
CA VAL A 83 16.93 -12.94 5.38
C VAL A 83 16.48 -13.92 6.47
N TYR A 84 17.40 -14.68 7.09
CA TYR A 84 17.05 -15.59 8.18
C TYR A 84 16.48 -14.84 9.40
N ILE A 85 17.13 -13.74 9.82
CA ILE A 85 16.65 -12.91 10.95
C ILE A 85 15.22 -12.43 10.70
N SER A 86 14.97 -11.84 9.52
CA SER A 86 13.64 -11.34 9.17
C SER A 86 12.61 -12.47 9.12
N SER A 87 12.98 -13.64 8.59
CA SER A 87 12.08 -14.80 8.49
C SER A 87 11.74 -15.40 9.86
N ILE A 88 12.74 -15.49 10.75
CA ILE A 88 12.52 -15.97 12.13
C ILE A 88 11.62 -15.00 12.89
N PHE A 89 11.85 -13.70 12.76
CA PHE A 89 10.97 -12.70 13.39
C PHE A 89 9.56 -12.77 12.82
N ALA A 90 9.40 -12.86 11.50
CA ALA A 90 8.10 -13.01 10.86
C ALA A 90 7.35 -14.24 11.38
N LEU A 91 8.02 -15.39 11.48
CA LEU A 91 7.43 -16.61 12.02
C LEU A 91 7.04 -16.46 13.49
N PHE A 92 7.97 -15.98 14.33
CA PHE A 92 7.77 -15.84 15.77
C PHE A 92 6.59 -14.90 16.08
N PHE A 93 6.58 -13.71 15.50
CA PHE A 93 5.52 -12.74 15.77
C PHE A 93 4.19 -13.14 15.14
N SER A 94 4.17 -13.79 13.97
CA SER A 94 2.92 -14.32 13.41
C SER A 94 2.34 -15.45 14.25
N LEU A 95 3.19 -16.33 14.81
CA LEU A 95 2.75 -17.34 15.77
C LEU A 95 2.25 -16.71 17.08
N LEU A 96 2.92 -15.66 17.55
CA LEU A 96 2.45 -14.93 18.74
C LEU A 96 1.06 -14.33 18.50
N PHE A 97 0.84 -13.69 17.32
CA PHE A 97 -0.49 -13.21 16.93
C PHE A 97 -1.53 -14.33 16.89
N PHE A 98 -1.15 -15.49 16.35
CA PHE A 98 -2.04 -16.66 16.32
C PHE A 98 -2.43 -17.13 17.71
N ILE A 99 -1.47 -17.25 18.62
CA ILE A 99 -1.70 -17.65 20.03
C ILE A 99 -2.60 -16.63 20.73
N VAL A 100 -2.30 -15.33 20.59
CA VAL A 100 -3.12 -14.26 21.18
C VAL A 100 -4.55 -14.30 20.64
N TYR A 101 -4.73 -14.51 19.34
CA TYR A 101 -6.06 -14.65 18.78
C TYR A 101 -6.78 -15.90 19.33
N MET A 102 -6.13 -17.06 19.39
CA MET A 102 -6.74 -18.26 19.98
C MET A 102 -7.20 -18.10 21.42
N LEU A 103 -6.45 -17.35 22.22
CA LEU A 103 -6.78 -17.10 23.64
C LEU A 103 -7.95 -16.09 23.81
N PHE A 104 -8.17 -15.22 22.83
CA PHE A 104 -9.14 -14.13 22.91
C PHE A 104 -10.13 -14.11 21.75
N SER A 105 -10.30 -15.22 21.02
CA SER A 105 -11.13 -15.31 19.79
C SER A 105 -12.54 -14.74 19.97
N ASP A 106 -13.25 -15.16 21.04
CA ASP A 106 -14.61 -14.71 21.30
C ASP A 106 -14.68 -13.19 21.53
N LYS A 107 -13.70 -12.63 22.24
CA LYS A 107 -13.64 -11.19 22.49
C LYS A 107 -13.37 -10.42 21.18
N PHE A 108 -12.47 -10.95 20.35
CA PHE A 108 -12.17 -10.36 19.05
C PHE A 108 -13.39 -10.41 18.13
N ASN A 109 -13.99 -11.56 17.95
CA ASN A 109 -15.15 -11.75 17.08
C ASN A 109 -16.33 -10.87 17.52
N ASN A 110 -16.64 -10.82 18.82
CA ASN A 110 -17.69 -9.97 19.36
C ASN A 110 -17.38 -8.48 19.19
N PHE A 111 -16.12 -8.06 19.40
CA PHE A 111 -15.73 -6.66 19.29
C PHE A 111 -15.84 -6.14 17.85
N PHE A 112 -15.41 -6.94 16.88
CA PHE A 112 -15.46 -6.57 15.47
C PHE A 112 -16.79 -6.93 14.80
N LYS A 113 -17.71 -7.59 15.52
CA LYS A 113 -19.01 -8.04 15.02
C LYS A 113 -18.91 -8.89 13.75
N VAL A 114 -17.84 -9.69 13.67
CA VAL A 114 -17.63 -10.61 12.57
C VAL A 114 -18.07 -11.98 13.03
N GLU A 115 -19.13 -12.47 12.41
CA GLU A 115 -19.56 -13.86 12.58
C GLU A 115 -18.56 -14.73 11.84
N ASN A 116 -18.14 -15.81 12.48
CA ASN A 116 -17.17 -16.77 11.97
C ASN A 116 -15.68 -16.39 12.15
N ASP A 117 -14.86 -17.40 12.03
CA ASP A 117 -13.42 -17.44 12.38
C ASP A 117 -12.50 -16.80 11.32
N VAL A 118 -12.90 -15.66 10.74
CA VAL A 118 -12.11 -14.92 9.74
C VAL A 118 -10.71 -14.59 10.24
N PHE A 119 -10.62 -14.26 11.52
CA PHE A 119 -9.36 -13.85 12.12
C PHE A 119 -8.31 -14.99 12.24
N TYR A 120 -8.70 -16.26 12.04
CA TYR A 120 -7.72 -17.36 11.91
C TYR A 120 -6.82 -17.19 10.68
N PHE A 121 -7.33 -16.55 9.62
CA PHE A 121 -6.55 -16.30 8.42
C PHE A 121 -5.56 -15.13 8.58
N VAL A 122 -5.77 -14.23 9.55
CA VAL A 122 -4.95 -13.02 9.71
C VAL A 122 -3.49 -13.34 10.05
N PRO A 123 -3.16 -14.16 11.07
CA PRO A 123 -1.76 -14.50 11.38
C PRO A 123 -1.04 -15.17 10.21
N PHE A 124 -1.75 -16.04 9.49
CA PHE A 124 -1.21 -16.71 8.32
C PHE A 124 -0.99 -15.73 7.16
N GLY A 125 -1.95 -14.84 6.91
CA GLY A 125 -1.82 -13.76 5.94
C GLY A 125 -0.67 -12.82 6.25
N ILE A 126 -0.48 -12.43 7.53
CA ILE A 126 0.67 -11.63 8.00
C ILE A 126 1.99 -12.33 7.68
N PHE A 127 2.09 -13.61 8.00
CA PHE A 127 3.29 -14.41 7.72
C PHE A 127 3.59 -14.47 6.22
N LEU A 128 2.60 -14.80 5.39
CA LEU A 128 2.78 -14.88 3.93
C LEU A 128 3.18 -13.53 3.33
N PHE A 129 2.55 -12.44 3.79
CA PHE A 129 2.88 -11.10 3.33
C PHE A 129 4.32 -10.71 3.70
N ALA A 130 4.73 -11.00 4.93
CA ALA A 130 6.07 -10.73 5.43
C ALA A 130 7.13 -11.56 4.68
N ILE A 131 6.92 -12.87 4.52
CA ILE A 131 7.84 -13.74 3.76
C ILE A 131 7.94 -13.28 2.31
N TYR A 132 6.81 -12.95 1.68
CA TYR A 132 6.82 -12.42 0.32
C TYR A 132 7.66 -11.15 0.18
N ALA A 133 7.52 -10.21 1.13
CA ALA A 133 8.32 -8.98 1.16
C ALA A 133 9.83 -9.29 1.32
N ILE A 134 10.20 -10.21 2.21
CA ILE A 134 11.60 -10.64 2.42
C ILE A 134 12.18 -11.21 1.13
N LEU A 135 11.45 -12.13 0.48
CA LEU A 135 11.91 -12.77 -0.75
C LEU A 135 12.05 -11.77 -1.92
N LEU A 136 11.13 -10.80 -2.02
CA LEU A 136 11.24 -9.73 -3.00
C LEU A 136 12.45 -8.82 -2.72
N GLN A 137 12.78 -8.51 -1.45
CA GLN A 137 13.97 -7.71 -1.12
C GLN A 137 15.26 -8.46 -1.48
N TRP A 138 15.31 -9.78 -1.29
CA TRP A 138 16.43 -10.58 -1.77
C TRP A 138 16.56 -10.52 -3.31
N ALA A 139 15.46 -10.74 -4.04
CA ALA A 139 15.45 -10.65 -5.50
C ALA A 139 15.84 -9.24 -6.00
N ASN A 140 15.42 -8.19 -5.28
CA ASN A 140 15.83 -6.81 -5.54
C ASN A 140 17.36 -6.62 -5.36
N ARG A 141 17.93 -7.16 -4.27
CA ARG A 141 19.39 -7.18 -4.07
C ARG A 141 20.13 -7.87 -5.24
N LYS A 142 19.56 -8.94 -5.76
CA LYS A 142 20.11 -9.67 -6.91
C LYS A 142 19.81 -9.02 -8.27
N LYS A 143 19.09 -7.87 -8.27
CA LYS A 143 18.64 -7.14 -9.47
C LYS A 143 17.78 -7.99 -10.41
N GLU A 144 17.04 -8.95 -9.87
CA GLU A 144 16.18 -9.85 -10.61
C GLU A 144 14.81 -9.23 -10.96
N TYR A 145 14.81 -8.01 -11.51
CA TYR A 145 13.60 -7.20 -11.72
C TYR A 145 12.55 -7.86 -12.61
N LYS A 146 12.97 -8.61 -13.64
CA LYS A 146 12.04 -9.35 -14.52
C LYS A 146 11.29 -10.44 -13.75
N ASN A 147 12.01 -11.16 -12.89
CA ASN A 147 11.42 -12.22 -12.07
C ASN A 147 10.49 -11.65 -11.01
N MET A 148 10.85 -10.53 -10.38
CA MET A 148 9.99 -9.81 -9.45
C MET A 148 8.68 -9.40 -10.11
N ASN A 149 8.73 -8.84 -11.32
CA ASN A 149 7.53 -8.47 -12.08
C ASN A 149 6.68 -9.66 -12.45
N LYS A 150 7.30 -10.72 -12.98
CA LYS A 150 6.59 -11.97 -13.30
C LYS A 150 5.87 -12.51 -12.06
N ASN A 151 6.54 -12.52 -10.92
CA ASN A 151 5.97 -13.01 -9.68
C ASN A 151 4.80 -12.14 -9.19
N ARG A 152 4.93 -10.80 -9.25
CA ARG A 152 3.83 -9.86 -8.92
C ARG A 152 2.62 -10.04 -9.83
N LEU A 153 2.85 -10.24 -11.13
CA LEU A 153 1.78 -10.52 -12.08
C LEU A 153 1.08 -11.83 -11.76
N ILE A 154 1.83 -12.91 -11.50
CA ILE A 154 1.27 -14.19 -11.12
C ILE A 154 0.48 -14.07 -9.82
N GLN A 155 1.03 -13.40 -8.80
CA GLN A 155 0.33 -13.17 -7.54
C GLN A 155 -1.03 -12.48 -7.77
N SER A 156 -1.02 -11.35 -8.46
CA SER A 156 -2.23 -10.55 -8.69
C SER A 156 -3.25 -11.31 -9.53
N SER A 157 -2.80 -11.99 -10.60
CA SER A 157 -3.67 -12.81 -11.44
C SER A 157 -4.24 -14.01 -10.69
N SER A 158 -3.41 -14.71 -9.91
CA SER A 158 -3.88 -15.87 -9.12
C SER A 158 -4.90 -15.47 -8.09
N ILE A 159 -4.65 -14.40 -7.32
CA ILE A 159 -5.63 -13.86 -6.36
C ILE A 159 -6.95 -13.56 -7.08
N SER A 160 -6.89 -12.82 -8.19
CA SER A 160 -8.08 -12.41 -8.93
C SER A 160 -8.86 -13.59 -9.52
N ILE A 161 -8.14 -14.59 -10.07
CA ILE A 161 -8.76 -15.80 -10.61
C ILE A 161 -9.45 -16.59 -9.48
N PHE A 162 -8.77 -16.80 -8.37
CA PHE A 162 -9.37 -17.50 -7.23
C PHE A 162 -10.55 -16.73 -6.65
N GLN A 163 -10.50 -15.40 -6.56
CA GLN A 163 -11.64 -14.60 -6.11
C GLN A 163 -12.87 -14.81 -6.98
N VAL A 164 -12.71 -14.85 -8.31
CA VAL A 164 -13.81 -15.16 -9.22
C VAL A 164 -14.30 -16.60 -9.04
N LEU A 165 -13.39 -17.57 -8.97
CA LEU A 165 -13.75 -18.98 -8.84
C LEU A 165 -14.46 -19.29 -7.52
N THR A 166 -13.95 -18.79 -6.39
CA THR A 166 -14.56 -19.01 -5.07
C THR A 166 -15.93 -18.35 -4.95
N GLY A 167 -16.09 -17.20 -5.58
CA GLY A 167 -17.37 -16.49 -5.61
C GLY A 167 -18.42 -17.19 -6.48
N ILE A 168 -18.06 -17.67 -7.68
CA ILE A 168 -18.99 -18.41 -8.56
C ILE A 168 -19.41 -19.72 -7.93
N LEU A 169 -18.49 -20.41 -7.27
CA LEU A 169 -18.79 -21.67 -6.60
C LEU A 169 -19.71 -21.51 -5.39
N ASN A 170 -19.80 -20.30 -4.83
CA ASN A 170 -20.66 -19.88 -3.71
C ASN A 170 -20.71 -20.88 -2.53
N LYS A 171 -19.62 -21.69 -2.36
CA LYS A 171 -19.51 -22.76 -1.37
C LYS A 171 -18.48 -22.47 -0.29
N ILE A 172 -17.74 -21.37 -0.45
CA ILE A 172 -16.61 -21.04 0.44
C ILE A 172 -16.95 -19.73 1.13
N SER A 173 -17.28 -19.82 2.42
CA SER A 173 -17.35 -18.64 3.30
C SER A 173 -16.01 -17.88 3.20
N PHE A 174 -16.06 -16.56 3.08
CA PHE A 174 -14.86 -15.70 2.96
C PHE A 174 -14.03 -15.94 1.69
N GLY A 175 -14.68 -16.19 0.55
CA GLY A 175 -14.02 -16.46 -0.73
C GLY A 175 -12.92 -15.44 -1.09
N LEU A 176 -13.11 -14.14 -0.80
CA LEU A 176 -12.10 -13.09 -1.01
C LEU A 176 -10.83 -13.33 -0.20
N ILE A 177 -10.96 -13.74 1.07
CA ILE A 177 -9.84 -13.97 2.00
C ILE A 177 -9.09 -15.24 1.63
N VAL A 178 -9.81 -16.35 1.44
CA VAL A 178 -9.22 -17.63 1.03
C VAL A 178 -8.45 -17.48 -0.28
N SER A 179 -8.99 -16.72 -1.21
CA SER A 179 -8.35 -16.43 -2.50
C SER A 179 -7.09 -15.61 -2.37
N ASP A 180 -7.07 -14.63 -1.48
CA ASP A 180 -5.87 -13.83 -1.18
C ASP A 180 -4.76 -14.72 -0.61
N VAL A 181 -5.10 -15.58 0.35
CA VAL A 181 -4.16 -16.56 0.93
C VAL A 181 -3.62 -17.51 -0.13
N MET A 182 -4.49 -18.13 -0.93
CA MET A 182 -4.07 -19.08 -1.99
C MET A 182 -3.16 -18.42 -3.02
N GLY A 183 -3.52 -17.24 -3.50
CA GLY A 183 -2.71 -16.52 -4.49
C GLY A 183 -1.35 -16.09 -3.93
N ARG A 184 -1.28 -15.71 -2.64
CA ARG A 184 -0.01 -15.40 -1.97
C ARG A 184 0.84 -16.64 -1.76
N VAL A 185 0.25 -17.77 -1.39
CA VAL A 185 0.98 -19.05 -1.28
C VAL A 185 1.66 -19.39 -2.60
N ILE A 186 0.93 -19.31 -3.72
CA ILE A 186 1.52 -19.55 -5.05
C ILE A 186 2.70 -18.59 -5.31
N ALA A 187 2.51 -17.30 -5.06
CA ALA A 187 3.56 -16.29 -5.28
C ALA A 187 4.81 -16.54 -4.41
N VAL A 188 4.60 -16.92 -3.15
CA VAL A 188 5.70 -17.26 -2.23
C VAL A 188 6.42 -18.52 -2.71
N LEU A 189 5.71 -19.60 -3.03
CA LEU A 189 6.30 -20.87 -3.47
C LEU A 189 7.13 -20.70 -4.74
N LEU A 190 6.68 -19.91 -5.70
CA LEU A 190 7.40 -19.66 -6.96
C LEU A 190 8.74 -18.94 -6.77
N ILE A 191 8.83 -18.02 -5.82
CA ILE A 191 10.09 -17.30 -5.57
C ILE A 191 10.95 -18.01 -4.53
N LEU A 192 10.33 -18.74 -3.59
CA LEU A 192 10.99 -19.40 -2.46
C LEU A 192 12.06 -20.40 -2.92
N ASN A 193 11.71 -21.32 -3.82
CA ASN A 193 12.64 -22.35 -4.31
C ASN A 193 13.92 -21.75 -4.87
N ARG A 194 13.80 -20.62 -5.58
CA ARG A 194 14.93 -19.91 -6.16
C ARG A 194 15.78 -19.21 -5.10
N VAL A 195 15.12 -18.54 -4.16
CA VAL A 195 15.81 -17.80 -3.09
C VAL A 195 16.50 -18.76 -2.12
N LEU A 196 15.88 -19.89 -1.77
CA LEU A 196 16.47 -20.89 -0.89
C LEU A 196 17.81 -21.43 -1.43
N GLN A 197 17.92 -21.66 -2.75
CA GLN A 197 19.16 -22.09 -3.37
C GLN A 197 20.29 -21.03 -3.24
N GLN A 198 19.94 -19.76 -3.27
CA GLN A 198 20.89 -18.64 -3.19
C GLN A 198 21.26 -18.26 -1.76
N VAL A 199 20.35 -18.46 -0.79
CA VAL A 199 20.50 -17.99 0.59
C VAL A 199 21.17 -19.02 1.49
N LYS A 200 21.48 -20.24 1.01
CA LYS A 200 22.18 -21.26 1.81
C LYS A 200 23.37 -20.66 2.57
N LEU A 201 23.39 -20.87 3.89
CA LEU A 201 24.53 -20.56 4.75
C LEU A 201 25.34 -21.85 4.91
N GLU A 202 26.67 -21.77 4.70
CA GLU A 202 27.55 -22.92 4.90
C GLU A 202 27.68 -23.24 6.39
N ASN A 203 27.81 -22.19 7.22
CA ASN A 203 27.90 -22.33 8.68
C ASN A 203 27.03 -21.26 9.35
N PHE A 204 26.05 -21.70 10.15
CA PHE A 204 25.24 -20.79 10.95
C PHE A 204 25.94 -20.40 12.25
N SER A 205 26.01 -19.09 12.54
CA SER A 205 26.63 -18.57 13.75
C SER A 205 25.67 -17.65 14.51
N LEU A 206 25.26 -18.04 15.70
CA LEU A 206 24.46 -17.22 16.60
C LEU A 206 25.15 -15.91 16.96
N LYS A 207 26.48 -15.93 17.19
CA LYS A 207 27.26 -14.72 17.50
C LYS A 207 27.18 -13.70 16.36
N LYS A 208 27.23 -14.16 15.11
CA LYS A 208 27.09 -13.30 13.92
C LYS A 208 25.66 -12.77 13.77
N THR A 209 24.66 -13.60 14.02
CA THR A 209 23.23 -13.20 14.04
C THR A 209 23.01 -12.05 15.02
N ILE A 210 23.43 -12.21 16.30
CA ILE A 210 23.28 -11.17 17.33
C ILE A 210 24.05 -9.90 16.97
N SER A 211 25.25 -10.03 16.40
CA SER A 211 26.05 -8.88 15.94
C SER A 211 25.31 -8.08 14.86
N LEU A 212 24.66 -8.76 13.89
CA LEU A 212 23.90 -8.10 12.83
C LEU A 212 22.60 -7.47 13.36
N ILE A 213 21.89 -8.12 14.28
CA ILE A 213 20.75 -7.53 14.98
C ILE A 213 21.15 -6.22 15.65
N LYS A 214 22.26 -6.22 16.41
CA LYS A 214 22.78 -5.02 17.07
C LYS A 214 23.21 -3.95 16.07
N ARG A 215 23.87 -4.34 14.98
CA ARG A 215 24.35 -3.41 13.93
C ARG A 215 23.19 -2.67 13.27
N TYR A 216 22.10 -3.37 12.95
CA TYR A 216 20.94 -2.83 12.25
C TYR A 216 19.77 -2.43 13.17
N LYS A 217 20.02 -2.26 14.49
CA LYS A 217 19.02 -1.88 15.50
C LYS A 217 18.27 -0.58 15.21
N LYS A 218 18.77 0.25 14.29
CA LYS A 218 18.09 1.48 13.86
C LYS A 218 16.79 1.19 13.11
N PHE A 219 16.67 0.04 12.43
CA PHE A 219 15.46 -0.35 11.70
C PHE A 219 14.28 -0.60 12.62
N PRO A 220 14.35 -1.51 13.60
CA PRO A 220 13.25 -1.69 14.55
C PRO A 220 13.00 -0.46 15.43
N LYS A 221 14.01 0.37 15.69
CA LYS A 221 13.88 1.54 16.57
C LYS A 221 13.23 2.74 15.89
N TYR A 222 13.49 2.98 14.61
CA TYR A 222 13.07 4.19 13.92
C TYR A 222 12.20 3.91 12.68
N GLU A 223 12.62 2.99 11.82
CA GLU A 223 11.91 2.73 10.55
C GLU A 223 10.60 1.97 10.78
N MET A 224 10.59 0.99 11.69
CA MET A 224 9.37 0.24 12.00
C MET A 224 8.28 1.16 12.57
N PRO A 225 8.49 1.97 13.62
CA PRO A 225 7.48 2.87 14.14
C PRO A 225 6.99 3.89 13.10
N ALA A 226 7.89 4.45 12.30
CA ALA A 226 7.52 5.37 11.23
C ALA A 226 6.63 4.71 10.16
N THR A 227 6.98 3.47 9.76
CA THR A 227 6.19 2.70 8.80
C THR A 227 4.83 2.30 9.37
N VAL A 228 4.80 1.84 10.63
CA VAL A 228 3.55 1.47 11.33
C VAL A 228 2.63 2.68 11.41
N LEU A 229 3.13 3.84 11.82
CA LEU A 229 2.35 5.08 11.89
C LEU A 229 1.77 5.47 10.52
N ASN A 230 2.59 5.40 9.47
CA ASN A 230 2.15 5.70 8.11
C ASN A 230 1.05 4.73 7.63
N ILE A 231 1.26 3.42 7.77
CA ILE A 231 0.29 2.40 7.36
C ILE A 231 -0.99 2.53 8.19
N THR A 232 -0.87 2.66 9.50
CA THR A 232 -2.03 2.78 10.41
C THR A 232 -2.87 4.00 10.06
N SER A 233 -2.28 5.11 9.62
CA SER A 233 -3.02 6.30 9.20
C SER A 233 -4.06 6.02 8.09
N TYR A 234 -3.79 5.07 7.21
CA TYR A 234 -4.72 4.69 6.14
C TYR A 234 -5.59 3.49 6.51
N GLU A 235 -5.04 2.51 7.21
CA GLU A 235 -5.71 1.25 7.50
C GLU A 235 -6.67 1.36 8.70
N LEU A 236 -6.47 2.32 9.61
CA LEU A 236 -7.30 2.53 10.79
C LEU A 236 -8.78 2.77 10.43
N VAL A 237 -9.02 3.39 9.28
CA VAL A 237 -10.37 3.66 8.76
C VAL A 237 -11.13 2.35 8.55
N TYR A 238 -10.46 1.31 7.99
CA TYR A 238 -11.06 -0.01 7.74
C TYR A 238 -11.27 -0.83 9.01
N ILE A 239 -10.61 -0.46 10.11
CA ILE A 239 -10.80 -1.08 11.42
C ILE A 239 -11.97 -0.41 12.15
N ILE A 240 -12.07 0.91 12.09
CA ILE A 240 -13.03 1.69 12.87
C ILE A 240 -14.42 1.68 12.24
N ILE A 241 -14.53 1.78 10.91
CA ILE A 241 -15.84 1.82 10.24
C ILE A 241 -16.70 0.59 10.55
N PRO A 242 -16.22 -0.66 10.48
CA PRO A 242 -17.06 -1.83 10.80
C PRO A 242 -17.58 -1.84 12.23
N ILE A 243 -16.80 -1.32 13.19
CA ILE A 243 -17.13 -1.31 14.61
C ILE A 243 -18.28 -0.34 14.91
N TYR A 244 -18.19 0.88 14.38
CA TYR A 244 -19.10 1.98 14.72
C TYR A 244 -20.28 2.13 13.74
N PHE A 245 -20.13 1.66 12.50
CA PHE A 245 -21.16 1.73 11.48
C PHE A 245 -21.58 0.32 11.05
N SER A 246 -20.96 -0.21 9.97
CA SER A 246 -21.23 -1.59 9.51
C SER A 246 -20.12 -2.09 8.59
N SER A 247 -20.06 -3.43 8.42
CA SER A 247 -19.18 -4.05 7.43
C SER A 247 -19.56 -3.62 6.00
N VAL A 248 -20.84 -3.44 5.71
CA VAL A 248 -21.34 -2.90 4.42
C VAL A 248 -20.69 -1.54 4.12
N THR A 249 -20.75 -0.62 5.06
CA THR A 249 -20.15 0.72 4.93
C THR A 249 -18.64 0.65 4.70
N ALA A 250 -17.95 -0.24 5.41
CA ALA A 250 -16.52 -0.46 5.21
C ALA A 250 -16.21 -0.99 3.80
N GLY A 251 -17.04 -1.88 3.26
CA GLY A 251 -16.89 -2.42 1.91
C GLY A 251 -17.10 -1.37 0.84
N LEU A 252 -18.13 -0.53 1.00
CA LEU A 252 -18.39 0.60 0.09
C LEU A 252 -17.19 1.56 0.06
N TYR A 253 -16.68 1.94 1.24
CA TYR A 253 -15.50 2.81 1.34
C TYR A 253 -14.24 2.15 0.76
N PHE A 254 -14.03 0.86 1.00
CA PHE A 254 -12.90 0.10 0.47
C PHE A 254 -12.89 0.06 -1.06
N LEU A 255 -14.04 -0.21 -1.71
CA LEU A 255 -14.15 -0.21 -3.16
C LEU A 255 -13.78 1.17 -3.72
N VAL A 256 -14.34 2.24 -3.15
CA VAL A 256 -14.07 3.61 -3.59
C VAL A 256 -12.58 3.93 -3.50
N PHE A 257 -11.98 3.66 -2.35
CA PHE A 257 -10.56 3.93 -2.15
C PHE A 257 -9.69 3.15 -3.13
N ARG A 258 -10.00 1.87 -3.36
CA ARG A 258 -9.32 1.01 -4.32
C ARG A 258 -9.43 1.54 -5.75
N VAL A 259 -10.62 1.96 -6.18
CA VAL A 259 -10.88 2.45 -7.55
C VAL A 259 -10.27 3.83 -7.79
N LEU A 260 -10.35 4.75 -6.82
CA LEU A 260 -9.82 6.10 -6.97
C LEU A 260 -8.31 6.18 -6.72
N MET A 261 -7.81 5.55 -5.66
CA MET A 261 -6.44 5.78 -5.18
C MET A 261 -5.39 4.90 -5.85
N THR A 262 -5.76 3.71 -6.35
CA THR A 262 -4.79 2.81 -6.98
C THR A 262 -4.27 3.37 -8.33
N PRO A 263 -5.11 3.88 -9.24
CA PRO A 263 -4.63 4.52 -10.48
C PRO A 263 -3.71 5.72 -10.21
N ILE A 264 -4.01 6.49 -9.15
CA ILE A 264 -3.19 7.63 -8.74
C ILE A 264 -1.78 7.18 -8.35
N GLY A 265 -1.67 6.05 -7.65
CA GLY A 265 -0.38 5.47 -7.28
C GLY A 265 0.50 5.15 -8.50
N PHE A 266 -0.10 4.63 -9.59
CA PHE A 266 0.64 4.32 -10.82
C PHE A 266 1.12 5.57 -11.55
N ILE A 267 0.18 6.49 -11.78
CA ILE A 267 0.48 7.76 -12.46
C ILE A 267 1.51 8.52 -11.64
N GLY A 268 1.32 8.58 -10.33
CA GLY A 268 2.23 9.24 -9.40
C GLY A 268 3.64 8.66 -9.47
N SER A 269 3.81 7.34 -9.37
CA SER A 269 5.13 6.70 -9.40
C SER A 269 5.86 6.90 -10.73
N ALA A 270 5.15 6.80 -11.86
CA ALA A 270 5.72 7.02 -13.18
C ALA A 270 6.21 8.46 -13.36
N ILE A 271 5.43 9.43 -12.91
CA ILE A 271 5.77 10.85 -13.00
C ILE A 271 6.87 11.22 -12.00
N THR A 272 6.89 10.61 -10.81
CA THR A 272 7.95 10.82 -9.81
C THR A 272 9.34 10.55 -10.39
N GLU A 273 9.53 9.47 -11.14
CA GLU A 273 10.83 9.15 -11.73
C GLU A 273 11.29 10.19 -12.76
N VAL A 274 10.37 10.71 -13.57
CA VAL A 274 10.67 11.78 -14.53
C VAL A 274 10.99 13.09 -13.82
N PHE A 275 10.15 13.43 -12.83
CA PHE A 275 10.31 14.66 -12.03
C PHE A 275 11.64 14.67 -11.27
N LYS A 276 11.96 13.59 -10.55
CA LYS A 276 13.18 13.43 -9.77
C LYS A 276 14.44 13.73 -10.58
N ASN A 277 14.58 13.07 -11.73
CA ASN A 277 15.77 13.22 -12.57
C ASN A 277 15.92 14.67 -13.07
N ARG A 278 14.81 15.25 -13.56
CA ARG A 278 14.83 16.63 -14.05
C ARG A 278 15.00 17.67 -12.95
N ALA A 279 14.38 17.46 -11.79
CA ALA A 279 14.52 18.36 -10.66
C ALA A 279 15.98 18.41 -10.17
N ILE A 280 16.67 17.27 -10.09
CA ILE A 280 18.10 17.21 -9.74
C ILE A 280 18.96 17.91 -10.79
N GLU A 281 18.71 17.68 -12.10
CA GLU A 281 19.43 18.37 -13.18
C GLU A 281 19.26 19.89 -13.10
N ASP A 282 18.01 20.36 -12.94
CA ASP A 282 17.70 21.79 -12.90
C ASP A 282 18.28 22.45 -11.63
N LEU A 283 18.24 21.79 -10.48
CA LEU A 283 18.85 22.27 -9.24
C LEU A 283 20.36 22.39 -9.37
N ASN A 284 21.05 21.43 -9.98
CA ASN A 284 22.49 21.47 -10.19
C ASN A 284 22.92 22.55 -11.19
N LYS A 285 22.10 22.84 -12.21
CA LYS A 285 22.43 23.83 -13.25
C LYS A 285 22.00 25.26 -12.89
N TYR A 286 20.82 25.40 -12.30
CA TYR A 286 20.15 26.70 -12.15
C TYR A 286 19.85 27.01 -10.69
N ASN A 287 20.25 26.18 -9.76
CA ASN A 287 19.90 26.26 -8.33
C ASN A 287 18.39 26.38 -8.06
N SER A 288 17.55 26.03 -9.03
CA SER A 288 16.08 26.06 -8.93
C SER A 288 15.45 25.07 -9.89
N CYS A 289 14.46 24.32 -9.42
CA CYS A 289 13.65 23.40 -10.25
C CYS A 289 12.19 23.90 -10.43
N ARG A 290 11.93 25.18 -10.16
CA ARG A 290 10.57 25.76 -10.20
C ARG A 290 9.87 25.60 -11.55
N ARG A 291 10.64 25.66 -12.66
CA ARG A 291 10.07 25.51 -14.03
C ARG A 291 9.50 24.12 -14.24
N ILE A 292 10.27 23.09 -13.92
CA ILE A 292 9.78 21.70 -14.06
C ILE A 292 8.68 21.38 -13.06
N TYR A 293 8.75 21.92 -11.83
CA TYR A 293 7.70 21.80 -10.82
C TYR A 293 6.35 22.30 -11.35
N LYS A 294 6.29 23.54 -11.85
CA LYS A 294 5.08 24.13 -12.43
C LYS A 294 4.55 23.33 -13.62
N LYS A 295 5.44 22.84 -14.49
CA LYS A 295 5.06 22.03 -15.65
C LYS A 295 4.40 20.72 -15.23
N ILE A 296 4.97 20.01 -14.24
CA ILE A 296 4.41 18.76 -13.72
C ILE A 296 3.11 19.03 -12.94
N PHE A 297 3.06 20.08 -12.12
CA PHE A 297 1.84 20.49 -11.44
C PHE A 297 0.68 20.71 -12.42
N LEU A 298 0.87 21.52 -13.45
CA LEU A 298 -0.15 21.80 -14.46
C LEU A 298 -0.55 20.55 -15.24
N LEU A 299 0.41 19.68 -15.58
CA LEU A 299 0.13 18.40 -16.24
C LEU A 299 -0.78 17.52 -15.38
N LEU A 300 -0.44 17.33 -14.11
CA LEU A 300 -1.20 16.49 -13.18
C LEU A 300 -2.58 17.09 -12.87
N PHE A 301 -2.64 18.40 -12.71
CA PHE A 301 -3.91 19.10 -12.54
C PHE A 301 -4.82 18.90 -13.76
N SER A 302 -4.29 19.08 -14.97
CA SER A 302 -5.06 18.88 -16.22
C SER A 302 -5.52 17.44 -16.41
N ILE A 303 -4.69 16.46 -16.09
CA ILE A 303 -5.05 15.03 -16.17
C ILE A 303 -6.10 14.66 -15.11
N GLY A 304 -5.98 15.23 -13.90
CA GLY A 304 -6.82 14.85 -12.77
C GLY A 304 -8.18 15.56 -12.73
N ILE A 305 -8.27 16.81 -13.25
CA ILE A 305 -9.48 17.61 -13.10
C ILE A 305 -10.68 17.02 -13.85
N PHE A 306 -10.48 16.46 -15.05
CA PHE A 306 -11.56 15.85 -15.83
C PHE A 306 -12.18 14.63 -15.16
N PRO A 307 -11.43 13.59 -14.77
CA PRO A 307 -11.98 12.45 -14.02
C PRO A 307 -12.64 12.89 -12.70
N LEU A 308 -12.05 13.88 -12.01
CA LEU A 308 -12.65 14.44 -10.79
C LEU A 308 -14.02 15.01 -11.05
N LEU A 309 -14.18 15.89 -12.05
CA LEU A 309 -15.47 16.48 -12.39
C LEU A 309 -16.50 15.41 -12.77
N ILE A 310 -16.10 14.41 -13.56
CA ILE A 310 -16.97 13.30 -13.93
C ILE A 310 -17.44 12.53 -12.69
N VAL A 311 -16.52 12.17 -11.80
CA VAL A 311 -16.86 11.45 -10.57
C VAL A 311 -17.72 12.31 -9.64
N THR A 312 -17.41 13.60 -9.50
CA THR A 312 -18.19 14.50 -8.62
C THR A 312 -19.64 14.69 -9.09
N ILE A 313 -19.89 14.71 -10.41
CA ILE A 313 -21.23 14.91 -10.97
C ILE A 313 -21.99 13.59 -11.06
N TRP A 314 -21.37 12.56 -11.59
CA TRP A 314 -22.03 11.29 -11.93
C TRP A 314 -21.56 10.09 -11.08
N GLY A 315 -20.89 10.29 -9.95
CA GLY A 315 -20.29 9.21 -9.15
C GLY A 315 -21.29 8.10 -8.83
N GLN A 316 -22.48 8.42 -8.37
CA GLN A 316 -23.52 7.42 -8.07
C GLN A 316 -23.94 6.61 -9.30
N SER A 317 -24.20 7.29 -10.43
CA SER A 317 -24.62 6.62 -11.66
C SER A 317 -23.51 5.75 -12.24
N ILE A 318 -22.25 6.21 -12.15
CA ILE A 318 -21.09 5.45 -12.61
C ILE A 318 -20.89 4.20 -11.77
N PHE A 319 -20.98 4.33 -10.43
CA PHE A 319 -20.76 3.19 -9.53
C PHE A 319 -21.90 2.17 -9.66
N SER A 320 -23.17 2.61 -9.73
CA SER A 320 -24.30 1.75 -9.97
C SER A 320 -24.19 1.02 -11.33
N PHE A 321 -23.81 1.72 -12.40
CA PHE A 321 -23.66 1.12 -13.73
C PHE A 321 -22.50 0.11 -13.80
N ILE A 322 -21.33 0.48 -13.29
CA ILE A 322 -20.11 -0.37 -13.38
C ILE A 322 -20.14 -1.52 -12.38
N PHE A 323 -20.50 -1.25 -11.12
CA PHE A 323 -20.38 -2.18 -10.01
C PHE A 323 -21.68 -2.81 -9.57
N GLY A 324 -22.84 -2.27 -9.97
CA GLY A 324 -24.18 -2.73 -9.61
C GLY A 324 -24.91 -1.78 -8.65
N GLU A 325 -26.24 -1.91 -8.55
CA GLU A 325 -27.10 -1.01 -7.75
C GLU A 325 -26.74 -1.01 -6.25
N GLU A 326 -26.32 -2.14 -5.69
CA GLU A 326 -25.91 -2.25 -4.29
C GLU A 326 -24.69 -1.35 -3.97
N TRP A 327 -23.92 -0.94 -4.99
CA TRP A 327 -22.73 -0.09 -4.88
C TRP A 327 -23.00 1.39 -5.18
N LYS A 328 -24.26 1.77 -5.39
CA LYS A 328 -24.65 3.15 -5.70
C LYS A 328 -24.21 4.14 -4.62
N GLU A 329 -24.34 3.75 -3.35
CA GLU A 329 -23.91 4.57 -2.21
C GLU A 329 -22.36 4.76 -2.19
N ALA A 330 -21.59 3.80 -2.67
CA ALA A 330 -20.15 3.97 -2.85
C ALA A 330 -19.84 5.16 -3.80
N GLY A 331 -20.72 5.42 -4.77
CA GLY A 331 -20.64 6.58 -5.65
C GLY A 331 -20.72 7.92 -4.92
N LEU A 332 -21.51 8.02 -3.82
CA LEU A 332 -21.51 9.21 -2.96
C LEU A 332 -20.18 9.39 -2.24
N TYR A 333 -19.62 8.31 -1.69
CA TYR A 333 -18.28 8.39 -1.07
C TYR A 333 -17.22 8.78 -2.09
N ALA A 334 -17.33 8.28 -3.34
CA ALA A 334 -16.44 8.67 -4.41
C ALA A 334 -16.53 10.17 -4.75
N GLN A 335 -17.72 10.74 -4.76
CA GLN A 335 -17.95 12.18 -4.95
C GLN A 335 -17.28 13.01 -3.86
N ILE A 336 -17.42 12.60 -2.58
CA ILE A 336 -16.81 13.27 -1.43
C ILE A 336 -15.28 13.14 -1.44
N LEU A 337 -14.75 11.98 -1.87
CA LEU A 337 -13.30 11.69 -1.89
C LEU A 337 -12.61 12.17 -3.19
N ALA A 338 -13.35 12.59 -4.21
CA ALA A 338 -12.78 13.04 -5.48
C ALA A 338 -11.81 14.22 -5.33
N PRO A 339 -12.06 15.28 -4.53
CA PRO A 339 -11.08 16.34 -4.30
C PRO A 339 -9.78 15.82 -3.68
N LEU A 340 -9.87 14.92 -2.69
CA LEU A 340 -8.71 14.27 -2.09
C LEU A 340 -7.87 13.54 -3.13
N ALA A 341 -8.53 12.82 -4.05
CA ALA A 341 -7.87 12.09 -5.13
C ALA A 341 -7.05 13.02 -6.04
N LEU A 342 -7.58 14.20 -6.39
CA LEU A 342 -6.86 15.21 -7.16
C LEU A 342 -5.63 15.74 -6.43
N PHE A 343 -5.79 16.19 -5.17
CA PHE A 343 -4.67 16.71 -4.39
C PHE A 343 -3.58 15.67 -4.20
N ARG A 344 -3.96 14.41 -3.96
CA ARG A 344 -3.02 13.28 -3.85
C ARG A 344 -2.27 13.04 -5.16
N LEU A 345 -2.96 13.07 -6.31
CA LEU A 345 -2.35 12.89 -7.62
C LEU A 345 -1.26 13.94 -7.88
N ILE A 346 -1.54 15.19 -7.53
CA ILE A 346 -0.60 16.31 -7.73
C ILE A 346 0.56 16.24 -6.74
N SER A 347 0.25 16.01 -5.46
CA SER A 347 1.24 16.05 -4.38
C SER A 347 2.24 14.89 -4.46
N SER A 348 1.75 13.68 -4.76
CA SER A 348 2.55 12.45 -4.69
C SER A 348 3.89 12.52 -5.43
N PRO A 349 4.00 12.97 -6.69
CA PRO A 349 5.29 13.11 -7.35
C PRO A 349 6.11 14.32 -6.85
N LEU A 350 5.43 15.44 -6.53
CA LEU A 350 6.08 16.70 -6.20
C LEU A 350 6.70 16.69 -4.80
N SER A 351 6.13 15.91 -3.87
CA SER A 351 6.65 15.73 -2.51
C SER A 351 8.03 15.05 -2.48
N TYR A 352 8.48 14.43 -3.59
CA TYR A 352 9.84 13.89 -3.67
C TYR A 352 10.94 14.94 -3.45
N LEU A 353 10.59 16.25 -3.55
CA LEU A 353 11.49 17.35 -3.20
C LEU A 353 11.91 17.36 -1.72
N PHE A 354 11.11 16.84 -0.81
CA PHE A 354 11.52 16.67 0.59
C PHE A 354 12.76 15.77 0.70
N ILE A 355 12.84 14.73 -0.13
CA ILE A 355 14.00 13.82 -0.19
C ILE A 355 15.19 14.50 -0.88
N ILE A 356 14.97 15.16 -2.03
CA ILE A 356 16.05 15.82 -2.78
C ILE A 356 16.71 16.93 -1.95
N LYS A 357 15.92 17.66 -1.16
CA LYS A 357 16.38 18.76 -0.29
C LYS A 357 16.72 18.30 1.14
N GLU A 358 16.74 16.97 1.40
CA GLU A 358 17.07 16.38 2.71
C GLU A 358 16.19 16.91 3.87
N LYS A 359 14.95 17.33 3.59
CA LYS A 359 13.98 17.85 4.57
C LYS A 359 13.07 16.72 5.13
N LEU A 360 13.66 15.58 5.48
CA LEU A 360 12.93 14.40 5.95
C LEU A 360 12.23 14.61 7.30
N GLU A 361 12.81 15.44 8.18
CA GLU A 361 12.19 15.78 9.47
C GLU A 361 10.88 16.54 9.28
N LEU A 362 10.85 17.47 8.31
CA LEU A 362 9.65 18.22 7.97
C LEU A 362 8.58 17.30 7.35
N ASP A 363 8.96 16.37 6.49
CA ASP A 363 8.03 15.39 5.92
C ASP A 363 7.42 14.51 7.03
N LEU A 364 8.23 14.03 7.96
CA LEU A 364 7.76 13.23 9.11
C LEU A 364 6.79 14.03 10.01
N LEU A 365 7.10 15.29 10.28
CA LEU A 365 6.21 16.18 11.05
C LEU A 365 4.84 16.32 10.37
N ILE A 366 4.84 16.56 9.06
CA ILE A 366 3.60 16.70 8.28
C ILE A 366 2.79 15.40 8.29
N GLN A 367 3.45 14.24 8.17
CA GLN A 367 2.79 12.93 8.26
C GLN A 367 2.20 12.68 9.65
N PHE A 368 2.89 13.09 10.71
CA PHE A 368 2.38 12.98 12.08
C PHE A 368 1.13 13.85 12.29
N ILE A 369 1.15 15.09 11.80
CA ILE A 369 -0.02 15.98 11.83
C ILE A 369 -1.19 15.36 11.05
N PHE A 370 -0.92 14.77 9.91
CA PHE A 370 -1.94 14.06 9.12
C PHE A 370 -2.57 12.91 9.91
N PHE A 371 -1.75 12.09 10.57
CA PHE A 371 -2.26 11.02 11.43
C PHE A 371 -3.21 11.55 12.51
N ILE A 372 -2.85 12.66 13.16
CA ILE A 372 -3.72 13.31 14.16
C ILE A 372 -5.05 13.74 13.53
N PHE A 373 -5.03 14.34 12.35
CA PHE A 373 -6.25 14.75 11.65
C PHE A 373 -7.15 13.56 11.28
N ILE A 374 -6.56 12.44 10.87
CA ILE A 374 -7.32 11.20 10.62
C ILE A 374 -7.98 10.70 11.91
N VAL A 375 -7.24 10.66 13.03
CA VAL A 375 -7.79 10.22 14.32
C VAL A 375 -8.92 11.14 14.79
N ILE A 376 -8.74 12.46 14.70
CA ILE A 376 -9.79 13.43 15.04
C ILE A 376 -11.03 13.24 14.14
N SER A 377 -10.84 13.05 12.84
CA SER A 377 -11.93 12.80 11.89
C SER A 377 -12.73 11.55 12.26
N LEU A 378 -12.02 10.47 12.63
CA LEU A 378 -12.63 9.22 13.08
C LEU A 378 -13.43 9.43 14.38
N ILE A 379 -12.84 10.11 15.38
CA ILE A 379 -13.52 10.38 16.66
C ILE A 379 -14.81 11.20 16.42
N ILE A 380 -14.73 12.28 15.65
CA ILE A 380 -15.89 13.15 15.40
C ILE A 380 -16.97 12.37 14.63
N GLY A 381 -16.62 11.69 13.53
CA GLY A 381 -17.59 10.94 12.72
C GLY A 381 -18.26 9.81 13.51
N CYS A 382 -17.49 9.09 14.36
CA CYS A 382 -18.04 8.05 15.23
C CYS A 382 -18.93 8.62 16.34
N PHE A 383 -18.56 9.78 16.92
CA PHE A 383 -19.34 10.44 17.97
C PHE A 383 -20.74 10.86 17.44
N TYR A 384 -20.78 11.46 16.26
CA TYR A 384 -22.06 11.86 15.64
C TYR A 384 -22.79 10.71 14.94
N LYS A 385 -22.17 9.53 14.81
CA LYS A 385 -22.70 8.35 14.09
C LYS A 385 -23.13 8.68 12.66
N ASP A 386 -22.44 9.58 12.01
CA ASP A 386 -22.69 10.00 10.64
C ASP A 386 -21.52 9.65 9.74
N ILE A 387 -21.74 8.68 8.85
CA ILE A 387 -20.72 8.20 7.92
C ILE A 387 -20.35 9.25 6.87
N TYR A 388 -21.30 10.06 6.42
CA TYR A 388 -21.04 11.11 5.43
C TYR A 388 -20.18 12.22 6.02
N LEU A 389 -20.45 12.58 7.28
CA LEU A 389 -19.60 13.49 8.04
C LEU A 389 -18.19 12.91 8.18
N LEU A 390 -18.06 11.63 8.55
CA LEU A 390 -16.77 10.96 8.68
C LEU A 390 -15.99 11.00 7.38
N VAL A 391 -16.58 10.55 6.26
CA VAL A 391 -15.93 10.53 4.94
C VAL A 391 -15.57 11.94 4.48
N SER A 392 -16.41 12.94 4.77
CA SER A 392 -16.12 14.34 4.47
C SER A 392 -14.94 14.89 5.26
N LEU A 393 -14.86 14.59 6.55
CA LEU A 393 -13.73 14.97 7.40
C LEU A 393 -12.43 14.29 6.99
N LEU A 394 -12.47 13.00 6.60
CA LEU A 394 -11.32 12.28 6.06
C LEU A 394 -10.84 12.91 4.73
N SER A 395 -11.78 13.27 3.86
CA SER A 395 -11.47 13.94 2.59
C SER A 395 -10.84 15.31 2.84
N LEU A 396 -11.42 16.11 3.74
CA LEU A 396 -10.90 17.43 4.11
C LEU A 396 -9.50 17.35 4.73
N SER A 397 -9.31 16.43 5.68
CA SER A 397 -8.02 16.18 6.33
C SER A 397 -6.93 15.83 5.31
N GLY A 398 -7.25 14.96 4.36
CA GLY A 398 -6.33 14.59 3.30
C GLY A 398 -6.08 15.73 2.30
N CYS A 399 -7.10 16.52 1.94
CA CYS A 399 -6.94 17.71 1.09
C CYS A 399 -6.00 18.74 1.76
N ILE A 400 -6.18 19.00 3.05
CA ILE A 400 -5.30 19.90 3.82
C ILE A 400 -3.87 19.37 3.83
N PHE A 401 -3.68 18.09 4.13
CA PHE A 401 -2.38 17.43 4.14
C PHE A 401 -1.64 17.56 2.81
N TYR A 402 -2.28 17.19 1.70
CA TYR A 402 -1.66 17.28 0.38
C TYR A 402 -1.46 18.71 -0.09
N LEU A 403 -2.35 19.64 0.28
CA LEU A 403 -2.17 21.06 0.01
C LEU A 403 -0.94 21.62 0.72
N ILE A 404 -0.74 21.28 2.00
CA ILE A 404 0.46 21.67 2.76
C ILE A 404 1.71 21.12 2.09
N GLN A 405 1.70 19.84 1.67
CA GLN A 405 2.83 19.25 0.94
C GLN A 405 3.11 19.97 -0.37
N ILE A 406 2.09 20.34 -1.15
CA ILE A 406 2.23 21.11 -2.40
C ILE A 406 2.84 22.48 -2.13
N ILE A 407 2.36 23.20 -1.14
CA ILE A 407 2.86 24.55 -0.80
C ILE A 407 4.32 24.49 -0.37
N ILE A 408 4.66 23.57 0.52
CA ILE A 408 6.03 23.45 1.04
C ILE A 408 6.97 22.96 -0.06
N SER A 409 6.60 21.92 -0.83
CA SER A 409 7.42 21.44 -1.93
C SER A 409 7.60 22.51 -3.03
N PHE A 410 6.58 23.36 -3.26
CA PHE A 410 6.73 24.51 -4.16
C PHE A 410 7.76 25.51 -3.65
N ARG A 411 7.78 25.82 -2.34
CA ARG A 411 8.83 26.67 -1.75
C ARG A 411 10.21 26.04 -1.88
N LEU A 412 10.33 24.74 -1.64
CA LEU A 412 11.58 23.98 -1.79
C LEU A 412 12.06 23.91 -3.25
N SER A 413 11.19 24.14 -4.23
CA SER A 413 11.56 24.16 -5.65
C SER A 413 12.39 25.40 -6.03
N ASN A 414 12.35 26.47 -5.24
CA ASN A 414 13.26 27.59 -5.34
C ASN A 414 14.60 27.19 -4.73
N GLY A 415 15.70 27.60 -5.35
CA GLY A 415 17.01 27.41 -4.79
C GLY A 415 17.20 28.31 -3.56
N ASN A 416 17.38 27.72 -2.46
CA ASN A 416 18.17 28.15 -1.31
C ASN A 416 18.78 26.91 -0.72
#